data_aecb31e046f7132a8f79782eefda7fd4
#
_entry.id   aecb31e046f7132a8f79782eefda7fd4
#
_cell.length_a   1.000
_cell.length_b   1.000
_cell.length_c   1.000
_cell.angle_alpha   90.00
_cell.angle_beta   90.00
_cell.angle_gamma   90.00
#
_symmetry.space_group_name_H-M   'P 1'
#
loop_
_entity.id
_entity.type
_entity.pdbx_description
1 polymer ?
#
loop_
_entity_poly.entity_id
_entity_poly.type
_entity_poly.pdbx_seq_one_letter_code
_entity_poly.pdbx_strand_id
1 'polypeptide(L)'
;SLVSWARRCVXETGLSPLLVGGQGCGKSTFCFNLLPPDLNKYYTDSIDFSKKRDAELYLTRFGLINIDEFDQVSARHQGFLKHLLQKPVVNVRKPHATQVESVKRYASFIATSNHTDLLGDPSGSRRFICIEVKGLIDNAQPIDYLQLYAQAVAALKNNERYWLTHEEEVSQMQANEAFQQRPLFEDLFFQYYRPASHKEEGLKISAGEIYLSLQKKSGVKLPMSNVSVFGRFLKKIGLKTQLASRGRLYLVVEK
;
A
#
# COMPACT_ATOMS: atom_id res chain seq x y z
N SER A 1 13.45 -25.96 -9.16
CA SER A 1 12.23 -26.45 -8.49
C SER A 1 11.27 -25.30 -8.22
N LEU A 2 9.98 -25.59 -8.09
CA LEU A 2 8.92 -24.62 -7.72
C LEU A 2 9.29 -23.85 -6.44
N VAL A 3 9.91 -24.55 -5.50
CA VAL A 3 10.38 -23.96 -4.23
C VAL A 3 11.50 -22.94 -4.47
N SER A 4 12.38 -23.19 -5.43
CA SER A 4 13.48 -22.29 -5.77
C SER A 4 12.97 -20.98 -6.42
N TRP A 5 11.89 -21.07 -7.17
CA TRP A 5 11.30 -19.90 -7.83
C TRP A 5 10.48 -19.04 -6.88
N ALA A 6 9.57 -19.64 -6.14
CA ALA A 6 8.83 -18.93 -5.11
C ALA A 6 9.79 -18.16 -4.17
N ARG A 7 10.97 -18.76 -3.91
CA ARG A 7 12.02 -18.11 -3.14
C ARG A 7 12.60 -16.86 -3.81
N ARG A 8 12.76 -16.86 -5.15
CA ARG A 8 13.28 -15.68 -5.88
C ARG A 8 12.24 -14.57 -5.99
N CYS A 9 11.02 -14.91 -6.41
CA CYS A 9 9.93 -13.93 -6.56
C CYS A 9 9.70 -13.15 -5.27
N VAL A 10 9.60 -13.86 -4.19
CA VAL A 10 9.32 -13.27 -2.88
C VAL A 10 10.46 -12.39 -2.34
N UNK A 11 11.40 -12.75 -2.66
CA UNK A 11 12.50 -12.16 -2.12
C UNK A 11 12.95 -10.95 -2.78
N GLU A 12 12.74 -10.93 -3.85
CA GLU A 12 13.38 -9.86 -4.60
C GLU A 12 12.43 -8.70 -4.93
N THR A 13 11.15 -8.96 -5.21
CA THR A 13 10.24 -7.91 -5.67
C THR A 13 9.46 -7.21 -4.55
N GLY A 14 9.06 -7.93 -3.52
CA GLY A 14 8.22 -7.40 -2.45
C GLY A 14 6.84 -6.90 -2.92
N LEU A 15 6.42 -7.27 -4.13
CA LEU A 15 5.14 -6.88 -4.71
C LEU A 15 4.01 -7.76 -4.17
N SER A 16 2.87 -7.15 -3.89
CA SER A 16 1.70 -7.85 -3.37
C SER A 16 0.44 -7.33 -4.06
N PRO A 17 -0.39 -8.21 -4.65
CA PRO A 17 -1.70 -7.79 -5.14
C PRO A 17 -2.57 -7.29 -3.99
N LEU A 18 -3.34 -6.24 -4.25
CA LEU A 18 -4.31 -5.68 -3.30
C LEU A 18 -5.66 -5.54 -4.02
N LEU A 19 -6.59 -6.42 -3.67
CA LEU A 19 -7.94 -6.45 -4.27
C LEU A 19 -8.82 -5.41 -3.57
N VAL A 20 -9.29 -4.43 -4.31
CA VAL A 20 -10.09 -3.31 -3.79
C VAL A 20 -11.49 -3.38 -4.39
N GLY A 21 -12.53 -3.43 -3.56
CA GLY A 21 -13.91 -3.50 -4.07
C GLY A 21 -14.93 -3.61 -2.96
N GLY A 22 -16.20 -3.52 -3.30
CA GLY A 22 -17.29 -3.53 -2.32
C GLY A 22 -17.28 -4.74 -1.39
N GLN A 23 -17.90 -4.57 -0.24
CA GLN A 23 -18.07 -5.67 0.72
C GLN A 23 -18.92 -6.78 0.09
N GLY A 24 -18.56 -8.03 0.35
CA GLY A 24 -19.32 -9.20 -0.12
C GLY A 24 -19.04 -9.60 -1.57
N CYS A 25 -18.13 -8.93 -2.29
CA CYS A 25 -17.83 -9.30 -3.69
C CYS A 25 -16.94 -10.54 -3.86
N GLY A 26 -16.59 -11.24 -2.76
CA GLY A 26 -15.91 -12.54 -2.84
C GLY A 26 -14.38 -12.49 -2.78
N LYS A 27 -13.78 -11.34 -2.43
CA LYS A 27 -12.30 -11.14 -2.42
C LYS A 27 -11.58 -12.14 -1.51
N SER A 28 -12.01 -12.25 -0.25
CA SER A 28 -11.33 -13.11 0.75
C SER A 28 -11.45 -14.58 0.37
N THR A 29 -12.63 -14.99 -0.17
CA THR A 29 -12.84 -16.34 -0.70
C THR A 29 -11.91 -16.61 -1.89
N PHE A 30 -11.78 -15.65 -2.80
CA PHE A 30 -10.85 -15.75 -3.94
C PHE A 30 -9.42 -15.95 -3.44
N CYS A 31 -8.99 -15.14 -2.45
CA CYS A 31 -7.64 -15.27 -1.90
C CYS A 31 -7.39 -16.64 -1.28
N PHE A 32 -8.37 -17.17 -0.55
CA PHE A 32 -8.31 -18.51 0.05
C PHE A 32 -8.19 -19.60 -1.03
N ASN A 33 -8.99 -19.46 -2.10
CA ASN A 33 -9.05 -20.44 -3.20
C ASN A 33 -7.81 -20.40 -4.12
N LEU A 34 -6.84 -19.50 -3.91
CA LEU A 34 -5.59 -19.53 -4.68
C LEU A 34 -4.75 -20.76 -4.36
N LEU A 35 -4.90 -21.34 -3.17
CA LEU A 35 -4.23 -22.59 -2.81
C LEU A 35 -5.18 -23.76 -2.98
N PRO A 36 -4.68 -24.90 -3.50
CA PRO A 36 -5.48 -26.11 -3.56
C PRO A 36 -5.79 -26.61 -2.14
N PRO A 37 -6.89 -27.36 -1.96
CA PRO A 37 -7.34 -27.80 -0.62
C PRO A 37 -6.25 -28.46 0.24
N ASP A 38 -5.39 -29.27 -0.37
CA ASP A 38 -4.29 -29.97 0.33
C ASP A 38 -3.25 -29.00 0.92
N LEU A 39 -3.17 -27.77 0.39
CA LEU A 39 -2.22 -26.74 0.81
C LEU A 39 -2.88 -25.64 1.66
N ASN A 40 -4.17 -25.72 1.96
CA ASN A 40 -4.87 -24.70 2.76
C ASN A 40 -4.26 -24.49 4.16
N LYS A 41 -3.60 -25.52 4.71
CA LYS A 41 -2.85 -25.38 5.97
C LYS A 41 -1.69 -24.39 5.90
N TYR A 42 -1.30 -23.96 4.70
CA TYR A 42 -0.26 -22.95 4.46
C TYR A 42 -0.84 -21.58 4.12
N TYR A 43 -2.15 -21.40 4.25
CA TYR A 43 -2.84 -20.11 4.13
C TYR A 43 -3.11 -19.53 5.50
N THR A 44 -3.05 -18.22 5.62
CA THR A 44 -3.60 -17.50 6.78
C THR A 44 -4.06 -16.10 6.39
N ASP A 45 -5.13 -15.63 7.03
CA ASP A 45 -5.62 -14.26 6.96
C ASP A 45 -5.56 -13.58 8.34
N SER A 46 -4.96 -14.25 9.32
CA SER A 46 -4.98 -13.83 10.73
C SER A 46 -3.58 -13.47 11.19
N ILE A 47 -3.00 -12.39 10.64
CA ILE A 47 -1.68 -11.91 11.05
C ILE A 47 -1.82 -10.72 12.03
N ASP A 48 -1.18 -10.85 13.20
CA ASP A 48 -1.17 -9.81 14.23
C ASP A 48 0.13 -8.99 14.15
N PHE A 49 0.03 -7.79 13.56
CA PHE A 49 1.18 -6.89 13.39
C PHE A 49 1.69 -6.29 14.72
N SER A 50 0.95 -6.41 15.82
CA SER A 50 1.41 -5.96 17.14
C SER A 50 2.49 -6.90 17.69
N LYS A 51 2.43 -8.18 17.32
CA LYS A 51 3.36 -9.24 17.74
C LYS A 51 4.43 -9.45 16.66
N LYS A 52 5.37 -8.53 16.57
CA LYS A 52 6.37 -8.50 15.49
C LYS A 52 7.10 -9.83 15.26
N ARG A 53 7.52 -10.49 16.35
CA ARG A 53 8.25 -11.76 16.27
C ARG A 53 7.38 -12.88 15.67
N ASP A 54 6.14 -12.98 16.11
CA ASP A 54 5.20 -14.00 15.61
C ASP A 54 4.87 -13.73 14.13
N ALA A 55 4.62 -12.46 13.77
CA ALA A 55 4.38 -12.07 12.39
C ALA A 55 5.58 -12.40 11.47
N GLU A 56 6.81 -12.25 11.98
CA GLU A 56 8.02 -12.67 11.22
C GLU A 56 8.07 -14.20 11.06
N LEU A 57 7.70 -14.96 12.09
CA LEU A 57 7.67 -16.42 12.02
C LEU A 57 6.66 -16.91 10.97
N TYR A 58 5.56 -16.19 10.77
CA TYR A 58 4.57 -16.52 9.74
C TYR A 58 5.21 -16.57 8.33
N LEU A 59 6.23 -15.76 8.08
CA LEU A 59 6.94 -15.75 6.79
C LEU A 59 7.62 -17.09 6.47
N THR A 60 7.92 -17.88 7.50
CA THR A 60 8.59 -19.19 7.35
C THR A 60 7.62 -20.37 7.45
N ARG A 61 6.39 -20.12 7.89
CA ARG A 61 5.38 -21.16 8.14
C ARG A 61 4.34 -21.23 7.03
N PHE A 62 3.88 -20.08 6.54
CA PHE A 62 2.78 -20.02 5.56
C PHE A 62 3.34 -19.82 4.14
N GLY A 63 2.59 -20.27 3.15
CA GLY A 63 2.88 -20.04 1.74
C GLY A 63 2.19 -18.79 1.21
N LEU A 64 0.98 -18.51 1.73
CA LEU A 64 0.20 -17.33 1.34
C LEU A 64 -0.40 -16.69 2.58
N ILE A 65 -0.11 -15.41 2.76
CA ILE A 65 -0.67 -14.57 3.84
C ILE A 65 -1.59 -13.55 3.20
N ASN A 66 -2.88 -13.62 3.51
CA ASN A 66 -3.84 -12.60 3.10
C ASN A 66 -3.94 -11.53 4.20
N ILE A 67 -3.66 -10.29 3.85
CA ILE A 67 -3.92 -9.15 4.75
C ILE A 67 -5.37 -8.73 4.49
N ASP A 68 -6.29 -9.42 5.16
CA ASP A 68 -7.71 -9.11 5.01
C ASP A 68 -8.02 -7.77 5.69
N GLU A 69 -8.91 -6.99 5.11
CA GLU A 69 -9.23 -5.64 5.57
C GLU A 69 -7.97 -4.77 5.73
N PHE A 70 -7.18 -4.67 4.67
CA PHE A 70 -5.93 -3.87 4.64
C PHE A 70 -6.14 -2.45 5.15
N ASP A 71 -7.33 -1.86 4.92
CA ASP A 71 -7.71 -0.54 5.40
C ASP A 71 -7.72 -0.44 6.94
N GLN A 72 -7.83 -1.56 7.67
CA GLN A 72 -7.78 -1.59 9.12
C GLN A 72 -6.34 -1.61 9.68
N VAL A 73 -5.34 -1.79 8.80
CA VAL A 73 -3.93 -1.78 9.24
C VAL A 73 -3.54 -0.35 9.64
N SER A 74 -3.43 -0.13 10.94
CA SER A 74 -3.14 1.21 11.48
C SER A 74 -1.83 1.77 10.93
N ALA A 75 -1.75 3.10 10.81
CA ALA A 75 -0.56 3.81 10.34
C ALA A 75 0.71 3.40 11.11
N ARG A 76 0.57 3.09 12.40
CA ARG A 76 1.67 2.61 13.26
C ARG A 76 2.26 1.28 12.76
N HIS A 77 1.44 0.40 12.20
CA HIS A 77 1.86 -0.92 11.74
C HIS A 77 2.30 -0.93 10.27
N GLN A 78 2.00 0.10 9.49
CA GLN A 78 2.36 0.17 8.07
C GLN A 78 3.88 0.08 7.83
N GLY A 79 4.68 0.72 8.70
CA GLY A 79 6.13 0.64 8.61
C GLY A 79 6.65 -0.79 8.81
N PHE A 80 6.08 -1.52 9.76
CA PHE A 80 6.45 -2.91 10.02
C PHE A 80 5.96 -3.84 8.89
N LEU A 81 4.76 -3.59 8.36
CA LEU A 81 4.26 -4.34 7.21
C LEU A 81 5.20 -4.18 6.00
N LYS A 82 5.64 -2.96 5.71
CA LYS A 82 6.62 -2.72 4.64
C LYS A 82 7.92 -3.52 4.85
N HIS A 83 8.38 -3.61 6.09
CA HIS A 83 9.55 -4.42 6.44
C HIS A 83 9.28 -5.91 6.16
N LEU A 84 8.10 -6.42 6.56
CA LEU A 84 7.74 -7.83 6.32
C LEU A 84 7.67 -8.14 4.82
N LEU A 85 7.08 -7.26 4.02
CA LEU A 85 6.93 -7.45 2.56
C LEU A 85 8.29 -7.62 1.87
N GLN A 86 9.34 -6.98 2.39
CA GLN A 86 10.68 -7.00 1.77
C GLN A 86 11.65 -7.96 2.45
N LYS A 87 11.26 -8.59 3.57
CA LYS A 87 12.18 -9.42 4.37
C LYS A 87 12.40 -10.78 3.71
N PRO A 88 13.62 -11.08 3.18
CA PRO A 88 13.87 -12.37 2.49
C PRO A 88 14.25 -13.50 3.43
N VAL A 89 14.76 -13.15 4.61
CA VAL A 89 15.25 -14.13 5.61
C VAL A 89 14.76 -13.72 6.99
N VAL A 90 14.32 -14.70 7.75
CA VAL A 90 13.88 -14.51 9.13
C VAL A 90 14.87 -15.18 10.07
N ASN A 91 15.31 -14.46 11.07
CA ASN A 91 16.18 -15.00 12.12
C ASN A 91 15.30 -15.60 13.22
N VAL A 92 15.30 -16.91 13.31
CA VAL A 92 14.44 -17.68 14.22
C VAL A 92 15.29 -18.28 15.33
N ARG A 93 14.87 -18.07 16.57
CA ARG A 93 15.43 -18.78 17.72
C ARG A 93 14.37 -19.76 18.23
N LYS A 94 14.60 -21.03 18.06
CA LYS A 94 13.70 -22.09 18.56
C LYS A 94 13.60 -22.04 20.07
N PRO A 95 12.48 -22.44 20.68
CA PRO A 95 12.42 -22.58 22.14
C PRO A 95 13.56 -23.44 22.64
N HIS A 96 14.23 -23.00 23.69
CA HIS A 96 15.36 -23.66 24.33
C HIS A 96 16.64 -23.76 23.49
N ALA A 97 16.67 -23.21 22.27
CA ALA A 97 17.90 -23.16 21.48
C ALA A 97 18.79 -22.00 21.89
N THR A 98 20.09 -22.22 21.89
CA THR A 98 21.09 -21.17 22.17
C THR A 98 21.42 -20.37 20.90
N GLN A 99 21.26 -20.99 19.72
CA GLN A 99 21.63 -20.40 18.45
C GLN A 99 20.43 -19.85 17.69
N VAL A 100 20.69 -18.83 16.90
CA VAL A 100 19.73 -18.23 15.98
C VAL A 100 19.95 -18.85 14.60
N GLU A 101 18.89 -19.38 14.02
CA GLU A 101 18.91 -19.93 12.66
C GLU A 101 18.33 -18.90 11.69
N SER A 102 18.99 -18.76 10.55
CA SER A 102 18.47 -17.92 9.45
C SER A 102 17.66 -18.80 8.51
N VAL A 103 16.35 -18.55 8.47
CA VAL A 103 15.40 -19.33 7.66
C VAL A 103 14.88 -18.43 6.52
N LYS A 104 14.92 -18.94 5.31
CA LYS A 104 14.38 -18.23 4.14
C LYS A 104 12.87 -18.11 4.26
N ARG A 105 12.35 -16.99 3.79
CA ARG A 105 10.91 -16.74 3.68
C ARG A 105 10.30 -17.66 2.62
N TYR A 106 9.11 -18.18 2.93
CA TYR A 106 8.25 -18.89 1.96
C TYR A 106 7.02 -18.09 1.58
N ALA A 107 6.57 -17.22 2.49
CA ALA A 107 5.29 -16.54 2.35
C ALA A 107 5.28 -15.51 1.22
N SER A 108 4.25 -15.59 0.38
CA SER A 108 3.80 -14.49 -0.48
C SER A 108 2.66 -13.77 0.23
N PHE A 109 2.42 -12.51 -0.15
CA PHE A 109 1.33 -11.72 0.40
C PHE A 109 0.31 -11.39 -0.69
N ILE A 110 -0.95 -11.36 -0.29
CA ILE A 110 -2.06 -10.74 -1.01
C ILE A 110 -2.84 -9.91 0.01
N ALA A 111 -3.61 -8.95 -0.43
CA ALA A 111 -4.40 -8.14 0.49
C ALA A 111 -5.78 -7.85 -0.09
N THR A 112 -6.75 -7.58 0.78
CA THR A 112 -8.10 -7.15 0.38
C THR A 112 -8.49 -5.87 1.10
N SER A 113 -9.33 -5.06 0.47
CA SER A 113 -9.92 -3.89 1.11
C SER A 113 -11.31 -3.59 0.55
N ASN A 114 -12.14 -2.99 1.38
CA ASN A 114 -13.47 -2.48 1.00
C ASN A 114 -13.44 -0.99 0.64
N HIS A 115 -12.34 -0.31 0.92
CA HIS A 115 -12.18 1.13 0.70
C HIS A 115 -11.14 1.39 -0.38
N THR A 116 -11.23 2.53 -1.03
CA THR A 116 -10.29 2.93 -2.08
C THR A 116 -9.15 3.80 -1.56
N ASP A 117 -9.34 4.53 -0.46
CA ASP A 117 -8.36 5.44 0.10
C ASP A 117 -7.41 4.72 1.10
N LEU A 118 -6.52 3.93 0.55
CA LEU A 118 -5.74 2.92 1.29
C LEU A 118 -4.29 3.31 1.55
N LEU A 119 -3.66 3.91 0.53
CA LEU A 119 -2.22 4.09 0.50
C LEU A 119 -1.87 5.46 1.09
N GLY A 120 -1.61 5.50 2.40
CA GLY A 120 -1.27 6.73 3.11
C GLY A 120 0.15 7.23 2.87
N ASP A 121 1.01 6.41 2.27
CA ASP A 121 2.41 6.77 2.01
C ASP A 121 2.78 6.46 0.56
N PRO A 122 3.06 7.49 -0.25
CA PRO A 122 3.45 7.28 -1.65
C PRO A 122 4.67 6.37 -1.83
N SER A 123 5.61 6.40 -0.87
CA SER A 123 6.82 5.55 -0.94
C SER A 123 6.49 4.07 -0.71
N GLY A 124 5.37 3.77 -0.05
CA GLY A 124 4.91 2.41 0.20
C GLY A 124 4.06 1.84 -0.92
N SER A 125 3.46 2.71 -1.73
CA SER A 125 2.50 2.31 -2.77
C SER A 125 3.10 1.39 -3.83
N ARG A 126 4.39 1.52 -4.12
CA ARG A 126 5.11 0.68 -5.10
C ARG A 126 5.12 -0.81 -4.74
N ARG A 127 4.80 -1.18 -3.49
CA ARG A 127 4.78 -2.59 -3.04
C ARG A 127 3.44 -3.26 -3.33
N PHE A 128 2.43 -2.50 -3.72
CA PHE A 128 1.10 -3.04 -3.97
C PHE A 128 0.70 -2.81 -5.43
N ILE A 129 0.11 -3.85 -6.02
CA ILE A 129 -0.58 -3.77 -7.30
C ILE A 129 -2.06 -3.70 -6.97
N CYS A 130 -2.63 -2.48 -6.95
CA CYS A 130 -4.05 -2.29 -6.65
C CYS A 130 -4.90 -2.72 -7.83
N ILE A 131 -5.85 -3.61 -7.56
CA ILE A 131 -6.74 -4.21 -8.56
C ILE A 131 -8.17 -3.92 -8.14
N GLU A 132 -8.86 -3.09 -8.91
CA GLU A 132 -10.26 -2.77 -8.65
C GLU A 132 -11.16 -3.93 -9.07
N VAL A 133 -11.92 -4.46 -8.11
CA VAL A 133 -12.90 -5.52 -8.32
C VAL A 133 -14.28 -4.86 -8.56
N LYS A 134 -14.71 -4.83 -9.80
CA LYS A 134 -15.92 -4.10 -10.22
C LYS A 134 -17.22 -4.87 -10.06
N GLY A 135 -17.19 -6.12 -9.65
CA GLY A 135 -18.39 -6.93 -9.49
C GLY A 135 -18.17 -8.13 -8.59
N LEU A 136 -19.08 -9.06 -8.61
CA LEU A 136 -18.94 -10.30 -7.85
C LEU A 136 -17.89 -11.20 -8.51
N ILE A 137 -16.97 -11.70 -7.70
CA ILE A 137 -16.02 -12.73 -8.15
C ILE A 137 -16.77 -14.08 -8.15
N ASP A 138 -16.74 -14.79 -9.28
CA ASP A 138 -17.34 -16.11 -9.37
C ASP A 138 -16.44 -17.13 -8.68
N ASN A 139 -16.67 -17.34 -7.41
CA ASN A 139 -15.95 -18.32 -6.60
C ASN A 139 -16.58 -19.73 -6.65
N ALA A 140 -17.67 -19.89 -7.39
CA ALA A 140 -18.37 -21.19 -7.50
C ALA A 140 -17.73 -22.09 -8.56
N GLN A 141 -17.06 -21.52 -9.55
CA GLN A 141 -16.40 -22.30 -10.60
C GLN A 141 -15.21 -23.08 -10.03
N PRO A 142 -15.10 -24.36 -10.31
CA PRO A 142 -13.96 -25.15 -9.84
C PRO A 142 -12.66 -24.69 -10.50
N ILE A 143 -11.62 -24.55 -9.71
CA ILE A 143 -10.30 -24.17 -10.22
C ILE A 143 -9.54 -25.45 -10.61
N ASP A 144 -9.09 -25.51 -11.85
CA ASP A 144 -8.16 -26.56 -12.28
C ASP A 144 -6.74 -26.22 -11.79
N TYR A 145 -6.45 -26.62 -10.57
CA TYR A 145 -5.16 -26.37 -9.94
C TYR A 145 -3.99 -27.00 -10.71
N LEU A 146 -4.21 -28.16 -11.34
CA LEU A 146 -3.15 -28.80 -12.12
C LEU A 146 -2.75 -27.92 -13.30
N GLN A 147 -3.73 -27.41 -14.02
CA GLN A 147 -3.48 -26.53 -15.17
C GLN A 147 -2.90 -25.19 -14.72
N LEU A 148 -3.44 -24.58 -13.64
CA LEU A 148 -2.96 -23.31 -13.10
C LEU A 148 -1.48 -23.39 -12.70
N TYR A 149 -1.11 -24.41 -11.95
CA TYR A 149 0.27 -24.57 -11.50
C TYR A 149 1.20 -25.05 -12.63
N ALA A 150 0.69 -25.81 -13.60
CA ALA A 150 1.47 -26.18 -14.80
C ALA A 150 1.83 -24.91 -15.60
N GLN A 151 0.90 -23.97 -15.75
CA GLN A 151 1.17 -22.68 -16.42
C GLN A 151 2.25 -21.91 -15.68
N ALA A 152 2.15 -21.84 -14.36
CA ALA A 152 3.16 -21.15 -13.54
C ALA A 152 4.55 -21.80 -13.68
N VAL A 153 4.60 -23.13 -13.72
CA VAL A 153 5.87 -23.87 -13.94
C VAL A 153 6.43 -23.60 -15.33
N ALA A 154 5.56 -23.55 -16.35
CA ALA A 154 5.99 -23.24 -17.72
C ALA A 154 6.59 -21.82 -17.82
N ALA A 155 5.92 -20.84 -17.21
CA ALA A 155 6.42 -19.46 -17.15
C ALA A 155 7.82 -19.40 -16.52
N LEU A 156 8.03 -20.17 -15.44
CA LEU A 156 9.31 -20.29 -14.79
C LEU A 156 10.40 -20.90 -15.66
N LYS A 157 10.07 -21.98 -16.34
CA LYS A 157 11.01 -22.69 -17.25
C LYS A 157 11.39 -21.78 -18.41
N ASN A 158 10.47 -20.94 -18.85
CA ASN A 158 10.70 -19.97 -19.93
C ASN A 158 11.44 -18.71 -19.43
N ASN A 159 11.82 -18.64 -18.16
CA ASN A 159 12.45 -17.50 -17.51
C ASN A 159 11.63 -16.22 -17.67
N GLU A 160 10.30 -16.32 -17.62
CA GLU A 160 9.44 -15.15 -17.66
C GLU A 160 9.75 -14.24 -16.46
N ARG A 161 9.77 -12.94 -16.73
CA ARG A 161 10.13 -11.95 -15.71
C ARG A 161 9.01 -11.82 -14.68
N TYR A 162 9.39 -11.79 -13.41
CA TYR A 162 8.46 -11.69 -12.27
C TYR A 162 8.65 -10.38 -11.49
N TRP A 163 9.47 -9.47 -12.00
CA TRP A 163 9.69 -8.15 -11.39
C TRP A 163 9.34 -7.07 -12.41
N LEU A 164 9.03 -5.88 -11.91
CA LEU A 164 8.74 -4.71 -12.75
C LEU A 164 10.04 -4.01 -13.16
N THR A 165 10.09 -3.48 -14.35
CA THR A 165 11.12 -2.52 -14.75
C THR A 165 10.85 -1.19 -14.05
N HIS A 166 11.82 -0.29 -14.10
CA HIS A 166 11.64 1.05 -13.54
C HIS A 166 10.43 1.79 -14.18
N GLU A 167 10.26 1.65 -15.50
CA GLU A 167 9.14 2.27 -16.22
C GLU A 167 7.79 1.68 -15.78
N GLU A 168 7.75 0.37 -15.60
CA GLU A 168 6.54 -0.31 -15.09
C GLU A 168 6.25 0.05 -13.64
N GLU A 169 7.27 0.23 -12.80
CA GLU A 169 7.09 0.72 -11.44
C GLU A 169 6.47 2.12 -11.43
N VAL A 170 6.94 3.00 -12.31
CA VAL A 170 6.38 4.36 -12.45
C VAL A 170 4.91 4.28 -12.89
N SER A 171 4.62 3.45 -13.91
CA SER A 171 3.23 3.26 -14.40
C SER A 171 2.32 2.69 -13.31
N GLN A 172 2.81 1.71 -12.56
CA GLN A 172 2.09 1.11 -11.44
C GLN A 172 1.82 2.15 -10.34
N MET A 173 2.81 2.99 -10.02
CA MET A 173 2.65 4.05 -9.02
C MET A 173 1.60 5.07 -9.47
N GLN A 174 1.56 5.40 -10.77
CA GLN A 174 0.52 6.28 -11.33
C GLN A 174 -0.87 5.64 -11.23
N ALA A 175 -0.98 4.35 -11.57
CA ALA A 175 -2.24 3.62 -11.42
C ALA A 175 -2.70 3.59 -9.96
N ASN A 176 -1.77 3.44 -9.02
CA ASN A 176 -2.07 3.43 -7.60
C ASN A 176 -2.49 4.80 -7.05
N GLU A 177 -2.34 5.91 -7.80
CA GLU A 177 -2.78 7.24 -7.35
C GLU A 177 -4.29 7.27 -7.06
N ALA A 178 -5.07 6.47 -7.79
CA ALA A 178 -6.51 6.34 -7.55
C ALA A 178 -6.86 5.75 -6.18
N PHE A 179 -5.91 5.04 -5.57
CA PHE A 179 -6.09 4.36 -4.28
C PHE A 179 -5.30 5.05 -3.15
N GLN A 180 -4.75 6.24 -3.41
CA GLN A 180 -4.04 6.98 -2.38
C GLN A 180 -5.00 7.73 -1.47
N GLN A 181 -4.73 7.64 -0.19
CA GLN A 181 -5.45 8.38 0.83
C GLN A 181 -5.20 9.88 0.64
N ARG A 182 -6.26 10.62 0.38
CA ARG A 182 -6.15 12.08 0.26
C ARG A 182 -6.07 12.68 1.66
N PRO A 183 -5.03 13.44 1.95
CA PRO A 183 -4.96 14.11 3.24
C PRO A 183 -6.11 15.11 3.39
N LEU A 184 -6.77 15.08 4.53
CA LEU A 184 -7.93 15.93 4.84
C LEU A 184 -7.69 17.43 4.54
N PHE A 185 -6.45 17.89 4.67
CA PHE A 185 -6.11 19.28 4.38
C PHE A 185 -6.31 19.63 2.88
N GLU A 186 -6.28 18.66 1.98
CA GLU A 186 -6.54 18.91 0.55
C GLU A 186 -8.00 19.29 0.33
N ASP A 187 -8.92 18.50 0.89
CA ASP A 187 -10.36 18.78 0.81
C ASP A 187 -10.71 20.11 1.50
N LEU A 188 -10.15 20.31 2.71
CA LEU A 188 -10.33 21.58 3.44
C LEU A 188 -9.79 22.77 2.64
N PHE A 189 -8.66 22.61 1.95
CA PHE A 189 -8.14 23.69 1.12
C PHE A 189 -9.14 24.08 0.03
N PHE A 190 -9.64 23.10 -0.72
CA PHE A 190 -10.60 23.39 -1.79
C PHE A 190 -11.97 23.85 -1.27
N GLN A 191 -12.29 23.53 -0.03
CA GLN A 191 -13.50 24.04 0.64
C GLN A 191 -13.39 25.54 0.94
N TYR A 192 -12.26 25.99 1.49
CA TYR A 192 -12.09 27.34 2.00
C TYR A 192 -11.25 28.27 1.11
N TYR A 193 -10.48 27.70 0.18
CA TYR A 193 -9.58 28.46 -0.69
C TYR A 193 -9.63 27.93 -2.13
N ARG A 194 -9.12 28.77 -3.03
CA ARG A 194 -8.85 28.35 -4.41
C ARG A 194 -7.61 29.09 -4.94
N PRO A 195 -6.98 28.57 -6.00
CA PRO A 195 -5.91 29.32 -6.67
C PRO A 195 -6.43 30.65 -7.20
N ALA A 196 -5.64 31.70 -7.08
CA ALA A 196 -5.95 33.00 -7.68
C ALA A 196 -5.77 32.93 -9.21
N SER A 197 -6.71 33.48 -9.96
CA SER A 197 -6.61 33.61 -11.41
C SER A 197 -5.57 34.67 -11.82
N HIS A 198 -5.30 34.79 -13.14
CA HIS A 198 -4.20 35.63 -13.64
C HIS A 198 -4.30 37.12 -13.30
N LYS A 199 -5.50 37.61 -13.13
CA LYS A 199 -5.77 39.06 -12.92
C LYS A 199 -6.35 39.37 -11.54
N GLU A 200 -6.38 38.37 -10.66
CA GLU A 200 -7.09 38.50 -9.38
C GLU A 200 -6.09 38.81 -8.24
N GLU A 201 -6.42 39.84 -7.46
CA GLU A 201 -5.69 40.14 -6.24
C GLU A 201 -6.07 39.09 -5.18
N GLY A 202 -5.11 38.26 -4.78
CA GLY A 202 -5.30 37.24 -3.76
C GLY A 202 -4.46 37.50 -2.53
N LEU A 203 -4.73 36.76 -1.49
CA LEU A 203 -3.95 36.76 -0.26
C LEU A 203 -2.58 36.13 -0.52
N LYS A 204 -1.51 36.82 -0.10
CA LYS A 204 -0.14 36.31 -0.16
C LYS A 204 0.25 35.79 1.23
N ILE A 205 0.09 34.51 1.43
CA ILE A 205 0.29 33.89 2.74
C ILE A 205 1.12 32.61 2.63
N SER A 206 1.82 32.24 3.70
CA SER A 206 2.67 31.06 3.74
C SER A 206 1.83 29.77 3.86
N ALA A 207 2.43 28.63 3.53
CA ALA A 207 1.77 27.33 3.70
C ALA A 207 1.35 27.11 5.16
N GLY A 208 2.17 27.53 6.12
CA GLY A 208 1.84 27.40 7.54
C GLY A 208 0.63 28.23 7.93
N GLU A 209 0.54 29.47 7.44
CA GLU A 209 -0.61 30.34 7.73
C GLU A 209 -1.90 29.79 7.10
N ILE A 210 -1.86 29.29 5.85
CA ILE A 210 -3.01 28.64 5.22
C ILE A 210 -3.43 27.45 6.09
N TYR A 211 -2.47 26.60 6.47
CA TYR A 211 -2.73 25.39 7.23
C TYR A 211 -3.39 25.67 8.58
N LEU A 212 -2.90 26.68 9.31
CA LEU A 212 -3.49 27.12 10.58
C LEU A 212 -4.89 27.72 10.38
N SER A 213 -5.08 28.45 9.30
CA SER A 213 -6.40 28.99 8.93
C SER A 213 -7.39 27.86 8.65
N LEU A 214 -6.96 26.79 7.94
CA LEU A 214 -7.81 25.61 7.70
C LEU A 214 -8.24 24.97 9.02
N GLN A 215 -7.33 24.81 9.98
CA GLN A 215 -7.68 24.28 11.31
C GLN A 215 -8.72 25.17 12.00
N LYS A 216 -8.51 26.49 11.97
CA LYS A 216 -9.40 27.45 12.64
C LYS A 216 -10.80 27.44 12.02
N LYS A 217 -10.89 27.43 10.68
CA LYS A 217 -12.17 27.49 9.95
C LYS A 217 -12.96 26.17 10.04
N SER A 218 -12.27 25.04 9.95
CA SER A 218 -12.92 23.72 9.97
C SER A 218 -13.19 23.20 11.38
N GLY A 219 -12.50 23.72 12.39
CA GLY A 219 -12.53 23.16 13.75
C GLY A 219 -11.77 21.84 13.87
N VAL A 220 -11.16 21.35 12.80
CA VAL A 220 -10.48 20.06 12.78
C VAL A 220 -9.00 20.23 13.13
N LYS A 221 -8.52 19.44 14.06
CA LYS A 221 -7.09 19.44 14.45
C LYS A 221 -6.24 18.71 13.39
N LEU A 222 -5.46 19.45 12.65
CA LEU A 222 -4.53 18.91 11.64
C LEU A 222 -3.13 18.75 12.26
N PRO A 223 -2.45 17.60 12.11
CA PRO A 223 -1.10 17.42 12.66
C PRO A 223 -0.09 18.41 12.05
N MET A 224 0.64 19.14 12.88
CA MET A 224 1.65 20.13 12.42
C MET A 224 2.79 19.49 11.62
N SER A 225 3.06 18.20 11.81
CA SER A 225 4.00 17.43 10.99
C SER A 225 3.63 17.44 9.49
N ASN A 226 2.37 17.67 9.16
CA ASN A 226 1.88 17.66 7.77
C ASN A 226 2.03 19.00 7.05
N VAL A 227 2.51 20.06 7.70
CA VAL A 227 2.69 21.39 7.04
C VAL A 227 3.64 21.30 5.85
N SER A 228 4.72 20.53 5.95
CA SER A 228 5.67 20.33 4.84
C SER A 228 5.02 19.57 3.67
N VAL A 229 4.17 18.59 3.97
CA VAL A 229 3.41 17.84 2.97
C VAL A 229 2.41 18.77 2.29
N PHE A 230 1.72 19.59 3.08
CA PHE A 230 0.80 20.60 2.59
C PHE A 230 1.48 21.60 1.63
N GLY A 231 2.70 22.04 1.98
CA GLY A 231 3.49 22.92 1.10
C GLY A 231 3.81 22.27 -0.26
N ARG A 232 4.09 20.96 -0.27
CA ARG A 232 4.29 20.21 -1.52
C ARG A 232 2.99 20.11 -2.34
N PHE A 233 1.84 19.88 -1.65
CA PHE A 233 0.53 19.87 -2.29
C PHE A 233 0.23 21.21 -2.97
N LEU A 234 0.45 22.35 -2.27
CA LEU A 234 0.22 23.69 -2.84
C LEU A 234 1.04 23.93 -4.12
N LYS A 235 2.26 23.40 -4.16
CA LYS A 235 3.08 23.42 -5.39
C LYS A 235 2.51 22.52 -6.48
N LYS A 236 2.10 21.30 -6.14
CA LYS A 236 1.54 20.31 -7.07
C LYS A 236 0.30 20.86 -7.80
N ILE A 237 -0.57 21.58 -7.09
CA ILE A 237 -1.76 22.20 -7.69
C ILE A 237 -1.46 23.51 -8.43
N GLY A 238 -0.20 23.86 -8.59
CA GLY A 238 0.22 24.97 -9.45
C GLY A 238 -0.03 26.36 -8.88
N LEU A 239 -0.12 26.52 -7.56
CA LEU A 239 -0.29 27.83 -6.96
C LEU A 239 0.89 28.75 -7.28
N LYS A 240 0.61 29.97 -7.71
CA LYS A 240 1.63 31.00 -7.89
C LYS A 240 2.33 31.27 -6.57
N THR A 241 3.65 31.39 -6.63
CA THR A 241 4.46 31.64 -5.45
C THR A 241 5.32 32.89 -5.61
N GLN A 242 5.57 33.56 -4.50
CA GLN A 242 6.50 34.68 -4.40
C GLN A 242 7.45 34.40 -3.24
N LEU A 243 8.74 34.62 -3.46
CA LEU A 243 9.73 34.54 -2.39
C LEU A 243 9.75 35.86 -1.62
N ALA A 244 9.66 35.76 -0.32
CA ALA A 244 9.75 36.91 0.61
C ALA A 244 10.81 36.61 1.67
N SER A 245 11.19 37.60 2.43
CA SER A 245 12.20 37.46 3.50
C SER A 245 11.86 36.37 4.53
N ARG A 246 10.56 36.12 4.73
CA ARG A 246 10.06 35.11 5.69
C ARG A 246 9.75 33.75 5.03
N GLY A 247 10.16 33.53 3.77
CA GLY A 247 9.96 32.27 3.05
C GLY A 247 9.04 32.39 1.85
N ARG A 248 8.51 31.24 1.41
CA ARG A 248 7.65 31.16 0.23
C ARG A 248 6.20 31.50 0.59
N LEU A 249 5.64 32.46 -0.13
CA LEU A 249 4.24 32.86 -0.04
C LEU A 249 3.46 32.29 -1.24
N TYR A 250 2.23 31.89 -1.01
CA TYR A 250 1.31 31.35 -2.03
C TYR A 250 0.17 32.36 -2.25
N LEU A 251 -0.21 32.52 -3.51
CA LEU A 251 -1.29 33.44 -3.88
C LEU A 251 -2.61 32.64 -3.92
N VAL A 252 -3.50 32.91 -2.97
CA VAL A 252 -4.78 32.20 -2.80
C VAL A 252 -5.93 33.18 -2.67
N VAL A 253 -7.12 32.74 -3.04
CA VAL A 253 -8.37 33.48 -2.82
C VAL A 253 -9.21 32.68 -1.84
N GLU A 254 -9.73 33.36 -0.84
CA GLU A 254 -10.64 32.79 0.15
C GLU A 254 -12.04 32.69 -0.47
N LYS A 255 -12.75 31.59 -0.23
CA LYS A 255 -14.14 31.38 -0.68
C LYS A 255 -15.13 31.85 0.34
#